data_895a6d81b45d9b67e89fbbc39d5aa343
#
_entry.id   895a6d81b45d9b67e89fbbc39d5aa343
#
_cell.length_a   1.000
_cell.length_b   1.000
_cell.length_c   1.000
_cell.angle_alpha   90.00
_cell.angle_beta   90.00
_cell.angle_gamma   90.00
#
_symmetry.space_group_name_H-M   'P 1'
#
loop_
_entity.id
_entity.type
_entity.pdbx_description
1 polymer ?
#
loop_
_entity_poly.entity_id
_entity_poly.type
_entity_poly.pdbx_seq_one_letter_code
_entity_poly.pdbx_strand_id
1 'polypeptide(L)'
;MNSILREASPKSPHVHFNAIEGILELKGRSIPENALDFYKPLIEWMGEWVKSSPAKTEFHVHLEYFNTSSSKCLLDLFRKLEPLGDNATVLWHYEADDEDMLEAGEDYEAILSVPFRMMKV
;
A
#
# COMPACT_ATOMS: atom_id res chain seq x y z
N MET A 1 5.21 -12.98 -13.15
CA MET A 1 5.42 -11.54 -13.33
C MET A 1 6.60 -11.06 -12.51
N ASN A 2 7.14 -9.91 -12.84
CA ASN A 2 8.34 -9.39 -12.19
C ASN A 2 8.00 -8.63 -10.91
N SER A 3 8.87 -8.76 -9.91
CA SER A 3 8.78 -7.97 -8.70
C SER A 3 9.22 -6.52 -8.98
N ILE A 4 8.78 -5.59 -8.12
CA ILE A 4 9.23 -4.20 -8.17
C ILE A 4 10.06 -3.93 -6.91
N LEU A 5 11.22 -3.32 -7.10
CA LEU A 5 12.05 -2.85 -5.99
C LEU A 5 12.53 -1.44 -6.30
N ARG A 6 12.21 -0.50 -5.42
CA ARG A 6 12.66 0.90 -5.52
C ARG A 6 13.12 1.37 -4.16
N GLU A 7 14.24 2.03 -4.11
CA GLU A 7 14.77 2.58 -2.87
C GLU A 7 14.03 3.86 -2.47
N ALA A 8 13.94 4.08 -1.17
CA ALA A 8 13.34 5.31 -0.64
C ALA A 8 14.19 6.53 -0.98
N SER A 9 13.52 7.66 -1.13
CA SER A 9 14.15 8.98 -1.22
C SER A 9 13.54 9.89 -0.15
N PRO A 10 14.03 11.13 0.03
CA PRO A 10 13.40 12.04 0.98
C PRO A 10 11.93 12.32 0.72
N LYS A 11 11.47 12.16 -0.53
CA LYS A 11 10.08 12.46 -0.93
C LYS A 11 9.28 11.25 -1.38
N SER A 12 9.88 10.08 -1.53
CA SER A 12 9.18 8.90 -2.02
C SER A 12 9.52 7.68 -1.17
N PRO A 13 8.56 6.77 -1.00
CA PRO A 13 8.78 5.60 -0.15
C PRO A 13 9.61 4.53 -0.83
N HIS A 14 10.20 3.67 0.00
CA HIS A 14 10.73 2.39 -0.43
C HIS A 14 9.57 1.51 -0.91
N VAL A 15 9.74 0.85 -2.05
CA VAL A 15 8.74 -0.05 -2.63
C VAL A 15 9.39 -1.41 -2.85
N HIS A 16 8.79 -2.45 -2.30
CA HIS A 16 9.19 -3.83 -2.59
C HIS A 16 7.94 -4.69 -2.77
N PHE A 17 7.54 -4.88 -4.02
CA PHE A 17 6.42 -5.74 -4.37
C PHE A 17 6.98 -7.08 -4.85
N ASN A 18 7.00 -8.06 -3.94
CA ASN A 18 7.63 -9.36 -4.17
C ASN A 18 6.61 -10.34 -4.78
N ALA A 19 6.74 -10.58 -6.09
CA ALA A 19 5.82 -11.44 -6.82
C ALA A 19 6.01 -12.93 -6.50
N ILE A 20 7.13 -13.31 -5.87
CA ILE A 20 7.38 -14.71 -5.52
C ILE A 20 6.66 -15.05 -4.20
N GLU A 21 6.78 -14.18 -3.21
CA GLU A 21 6.24 -14.44 -1.87
C GLU A 21 4.84 -13.87 -1.66
N GLY A 22 4.39 -12.96 -2.50
CA GLY A 22 3.13 -12.27 -2.31
C GLY A 22 3.15 -11.28 -1.15
N ILE A 23 4.35 -10.80 -0.80
CA ILE A 23 4.55 -9.81 0.25
C ILE A 23 4.91 -8.49 -0.42
N LEU A 24 4.06 -7.48 -0.24
CA LEU A 24 4.21 -6.17 -0.84
C LEU A 24 4.49 -5.17 0.27
N GLU A 25 5.45 -4.27 0.06
CA GLU A 25 5.84 -3.30 1.08
C GLU A 25 5.98 -1.90 0.51
N LEU A 26 5.46 -0.94 1.26
CA LEU A 26 5.58 0.49 0.98
C LEU A 26 5.99 1.15 2.29
N LYS A 27 7.19 1.73 2.36
CA LYS A 27 7.73 2.24 3.62
C LYS A 27 8.48 3.55 3.45
N GLY A 28 8.23 4.51 4.33
CA GLY A 28 8.91 5.78 4.37
C GLY A 28 7.98 6.97 4.27
N ARG A 29 8.29 7.92 3.40
CA ARG A 29 7.50 9.15 3.22
C ARG A 29 6.96 9.21 1.81
N SER A 30 5.70 9.57 1.65
CA SER A 30 5.07 9.68 0.34
C SER A 30 4.60 11.11 0.09
N ILE A 31 5.54 11.94 -0.37
CA ILE A 31 5.30 13.33 -0.75
C ILE A 31 5.94 13.63 -2.11
N PRO A 32 5.76 12.75 -3.13
CA PRO A 32 6.37 12.99 -4.45
C PRO A 32 5.74 14.23 -5.08
N GLU A 33 6.51 14.92 -5.94
CA GLU A 33 6.02 16.10 -6.63
C GLU A 33 4.86 15.77 -7.55
N ASN A 34 4.91 14.59 -8.18
CA ASN A 34 3.81 14.08 -8.99
C ASN A 34 3.44 12.68 -8.52
N ALA A 35 2.42 12.61 -7.65
CA ALA A 35 1.98 11.35 -7.08
C ALA A 35 1.45 10.38 -8.15
N LEU A 36 0.75 10.88 -9.15
CA LEU A 36 0.22 10.03 -10.22
C LEU A 36 1.34 9.34 -10.98
N ASP A 37 2.41 10.05 -11.32
CA ASP A 37 3.55 9.47 -12.03
C ASP A 37 4.25 8.41 -11.18
N PHE A 38 4.38 8.68 -9.89
CA PHE A 38 5.03 7.74 -8.97
C PHE A 38 4.20 6.46 -8.80
N TYR A 39 2.90 6.59 -8.59
CA TYR A 39 2.03 5.46 -8.27
C TYR A 39 1.46 4.72 -9.47
N LYS A 40 1.41 5.34 -10.65
CA LYS A 40 0.85 4.70 -11.84
C LYS A 40 1.43 3.32 -12.12
N PRO A 41 2.77 3.13 -12.15
CA PRO A 41 3.34 1.80 -12.38
C PRO A 41 2.97 0.80 -11.28
N LEU A 42 2.82 1.28 -10.04
CA LEU A 42 2.45 0.43 -8.91
C LEU A 42 0.99 -0.03 -9.01
N ILE A 43 0.11 0.88 -9.41
CA ILE A 43 -1.32 0.57 -9.61
C ILE A 43 -1.48 -0.41 -10.77
N GLU A 44 -0.77 -0.20 -11.88
CA GLU A 44 -0.78 -1.12 -13.02
C GLU A 44 -0.26 -2.50 -12.62
N TRP A 45 0.83 -2.54 -11.87
CA TRP A 45 1.38 -3.80 -11.36
C TRP A 45 0.37 -4.53 -10.48
N MET A 46 -0.30 -3.79 -9.60
CA MET A 46 -1.30 -4.38 -8.71
C MET A 46 -2.47 -4.99 -9.50
N GLY A 47 -2.90 -4.33 -10.57
CA GLY A 47 -3.93 -4.87 -11.44
C GLY A 47 -3.52 -6.19 -12.08
N GLU A 48 -2.30 -6.28 -12.58
CA GLU A 48 -1.77 -7.52 -13.15
C GLU A 48 -1.57 -8.61 -12.08
N TRP A 49 -1.13 -8.22 -10.89
CA TRP A 49 -0.96 -9.14 -9.77
C TRP A 49 -2.28 -9.82 -9.41
N VAL A 50 -3.35 -9.05 -9.30
CA VAL A 50 -4.69 -9.57 -8.97
C VAL A 50 -5.18 -10.51 -10.06
N LYS A 51 -4.94 -10.20 -11.33
CA LYS A 51 -5.31 -11.06 -12.45
C LYS A 51 -4.58 -12.39 -12.43
N SER A 52 -3.39 -12.45 -11.85
CA SER A 52 -2.62 -13.69 -11.73
C SER A 52 -3.20 -14.66 -10.70
N SER A 53 -4.24 -14.26 -9.98
CA SER A 53 -4.92 -15.06 -8.96
C SER A 53 -3.96 -15.60 -7.89
N PRO A 54 -3.23 -14.72 -7.19
CA PRO A 54 -2.30 -15.17 -6.15
C PRO A 54 -3.05 -15.84 -5.00
N ALA A 55 -2.41 -16.85 -4.39
CA ALA A 55 -3.01 -17.60 -3.29
C ALA A 55 -3.18 -16.75 -2.03
N LYS A 56 -2.19 -15.87 -1.76
CA LYS A 56 -2.20 -14.99 -0.59
C LYS A 56 -1.39 -13.74 -0.89
N THR A 57 -1.89 -12.60 -0.41
CA THR A 57 -1.20 -11.31 -0.55
C THR A 57 -1.22 -10.56 0.76
N GLU A 58 -0.05 -10.08 1.19
CA GLU A 58 0.08 -9.18 2.33
C GLU A 58 0.67 -7.87 1.83
N PHE A 59 -0.06 -6.79 2.03
CA PHE A 59 0.41 -5.46 1.65
C PHE A 59 0.73 -4.66 2.91
N HIS A 60 2.02 -4.53 3.20
CA HIS A 60 2.52 -3.78 4.34
C HIS A 60 2.71 -2.32 3.95
N VAL A 61 2.01 -1.44 4.63
CA VAL A 61 2.14 0.01 4.45
C VAL A 61 2.64 0.59 5.77
N HIS A 62 3.84 1.18 5.75
CA HIS A 62 4.46 1.79 6.93
C HIS A 62 4.99 3.17 6.54
N LEU A 63 4.11 4.15 6.50
CA LEU A 63 4.45 5.51 6.10
C LEU A 63 4.58 6.42 7.30
N GLU A 64 5.64 7.24 7.31
CA GLU A 64 5.80 8.29 8.32
C GLU A 64 4.86 9.45 8.03
N TYR A 65 4.62 9.71 6.74
CA TYR A 65 3.75 10.78 6.28
C TYR A 65 3.37 10.54 4.81
N PHE A 66 2.19 11.01 4.41
CA PHE A 66 1.80 11.05 3.01
C PHE A 66 0.91 12.28 2.75
N ASN A 67 1.06 12.87 1.56
CA ASN A 67 0.27 14.04 1.19
C ASN A 67 -1.10 13.63 0.63
N THR A 68 -1.95 14.64 0.38
CA THR A 68 -3.31 14.40 -0.10
C THR A 68 -3.32 13.67 -1.45
N SER A 69 -2.41 14.03 -2.37
CA SER A 69 -2.32 13.36 -3.68
C SER A 69 -1.95 11.89 -3.53
N SER A 70 -1.02 11.58 -2.61
CA SER A 70 -0.64 10.20 -2.31
C SER A 70 -1.80 9.43 -1.71
N SER A 71 -2.62 10.06 -0.87
CA SER A 71 -3.73 9.36 -0.21
C SER A 71 -4.73 8.82 -1.22
N LYS A 72 -4.96 9.53 -2.32
CA LYS A 72 -5.84 9.08 -3.40
C LYS A 72 -5.25 7.90 -4.16
N CYS A 73 -3.95 7.94 -4.41
CA CYS A 73 -3.24 6.85 -5.09
C CYS A 73 -3.20 5.58 -4.22
N LEU A 74 -3.02 5.75 -2.90
CA LEU A 74 -3.09 4.62 -1.96
C LEU A 74 -4.47 3.98 -1.99
N LEU A 75 -5.52 4.79 -2.03
CA LEU A 75 -6.89 4.28 -2.14
C LEU A 75 -7.04 3.42 -3.40
N ASP A 76 -6.52 3.88 -4.53
CA ASP A 76 -6.57 3.13 -5.78
C ASP A 76 -5.82 1.80 -5.68
N LEU A 77 -4.66 1.78 -5.03
CA LEU A 77 -3.92 0.54 -4.78
C LEU A 77 -4.74 -0.46 -3.97
N PHE A 78 -5.36 0.02 -2.90
CA PHE A 78 -6.17 -0.85 -2.03
C PHE A 78 -7.39 -1.38 -2.76
N ARG A 79 -8.04 -0.54 -3.57
CA ARG A 79 -9.21 -0.97 -4.36
C ARG A 79 -8.84 -2.07 -5.36
N LYS A 80 -7.65 -2.04 -5.92
CA LYS A 80 -7.20 -3.10 -6.83
C LYS A 80 -7.13 -4.46 -6.14
N LEU A 81 -6.91 -4.48 -4.83
CA LEU A 81 -6.84 -5.73 -4.06
C LEU A 81 -8.21 -6.29 -3.68
N GLU A 82 -9.27 -5.50 -3.76
CA GLU A 82 -10.60 -5.93 -3.32
C GLU A 82 -11.08 -7.24 -3.97
N PRO A 83 -10.84 -7.51 -5.27
CA PRO A 83 -11.27 -8.78 -5.86
C PRO A 83 -10.65 -10.03 -5.23
N LEU A 84 -9.55 -9.91 -4.51
CA LEU A 84 -8.91 -11.05 -3.85
C LEU A 84 -9.64 -11.47 -2.57
N GLY A 85 -10.56 -10.63 -2.06
CA GLY A 85 -11.31 -10.95 -0.85
C GLY A 85 -10.39 -11.23 0.34
N ASP A 86 -10.66 -12.33 1.04
CA ASP A 86 -9.89 -12.71 2.24
C ASP A 86 -8.48 -13.21 1.91
N ASN A 87 -8.15 -13.38 0.65
CA ASN A 87 -6.80 -13.77 0.24
C ASN A 87 -5.81 -12.59 0.24
N ALA A 88 -6.28 -11.38 0.46
CA ALA A 88 -5.43 -10.20 0.60
C ALA A 88 -5.68 -9.52 1.94
N THR A 89 -4.63 -8.99 2.53
CA THR A 89 -4.73 -8.21 3.76
C THR A 89 -3.79 -7.02 3.65
N VAL A 90 -4.28 -5.84 4.00
CA VAL A 90 -3.45 -4.64 4.16
C VAL A 90 -3.04 -4.56 5.63
N LEU A 91 -1.74 -4.54 5.87
CA LEU A 91 -1.19 -4.38 7.22
C LEU A 91 -0.72 -2.93 7.34
N TRP A 92 -1.52 -2.14 8.03
CA TRP A 92 -1.29 -0.70 8.20
C TRP A 92 -0.48 -0.47 9.47
N HIS A 93 0.81 -0.18 9.30
CA HIS A 93 1.72 0.05 10.42
C HIS A 93 1.69 1.52 10.84
N TYR A 94 1.70 1.77 12.14
CA TYR A 94 1.71 3.12 12.69
C TYR A 94 2.50 3.16 13.99
N GLU A 95 3.16 4.29 14.25
CA GLU A 95 3.86 4.51 15.51
C GLU A 95 2.84 4.71 16.64
N ALA A 96 3.19 4.26 17.85
CA ALA A 96 2.27 4.27 18.99
C ALA A 96 1.74 5.66 19.34
N ASP A 97 2.53 6.71 19.08
CA ASP A 97 2.17 8.09 19.37
C ASP A 97 1.61 8.86 18.17
N ASP A 98 1.42 8.18 17.04
CA ASP A 98 0.91 8.81 15.82
C ASP A 98 -0.58 8.49 15.63
N GLU A 99 -1.42 9.25 16.33
CA GLU A 99 -2.88 9.07 16.27
C GLU A 99 -3.44 9.39 14.88
N ASP A 100 -2.84 10.36 14.18
CA ASP A 100 -3.29 10.74 12.84
C ASP A 100 -3.09 9.60 11.85
N MET A 101 -1.97 8.89 11.95
CA MET A 101 -1.70 7.76 11.07
C MET A 101 -2.65 6.59 11.36
N LEU A 102 -2.94 6.33 12.62
CA LEU A 102 -3.93 5.30 12.99
C LEU A 102 -5.30 5.67 12.42
N GLU A 103 -5.73 6.92 12.58
CA GLU A 103 -7.02 7.38 12.07
C GLU A 103 -7.10 7.26 10.55
N ALA A 104 -6.02 7.58 9.84
CA ALA A 104 -5.97 7.44 8.39
C ALA A 104 -6.20 5.97 7.97
N GLY A 105 -5.57 5.02 8.66
CA GLY A 105 -5.78 3.61 8.39
C GLY A 105 -7.21 3.17 8.67
N GLU A 106 -7.79 3.64 9.76
CA GLU A 106 -9.18 3.35 10.11
C GLU A 106 -10.16 3.91 9.08
N ASP A 107 -9.87 5.09 8.53
CA ASP A 107 -10.69 5.70 7.49
C ASP A 107 -10.68 4.85 6.21
N TYR A 108 -9.53 4.33 5.79
CA TYR A 108 -9.45 3.41 4.66
C TYR A 108 -10.24 2.12 4.95
N GLU A 109 -10.04 1.57 6.12
CA GLU A 109 -10.73 0.33 6.52
C GLU A 109 -12.25 0.49 6.43
N ALA A 110 -12.76 1.66 6.79
CA ALA A 110 -14.20 1.92 6.82
C ALA A 110 -14.84 1.95 5.44
N ILE A 111 -14.09 2.27 4.39
CA ILE A 111 -14.65 2.43 3.03
C ILE A 111 -14.23 1.34 2.05
N LEU A 112 -13.36 0.42 2.46
CA LEU A 112 -12.83 -0.63 1.59
C LEU A 112 -13.30 -2.01 2.06
N SER A 113 -13.44 -2.94 1.12
CA SER A 113 -13.79 -4.33 1.44
C SER A 113 -12.56 -5.20 1.67
N VAL A 114 -11.37 -4.77 1.24
CA VAL A 114 -10.15 -5.53 1.52
C VAL A 114 -9.86 -5.50 3.03
N PRO A 115 -9.54 -6.66 3.66
CA PRO A 115 -9.23 -6.69 5.09
C PRO A 115 -8.04 -5.82 5.47
N PHE A 116 -8.19 -5.05 6.53
CA PHE A 116 -7.13 -4.24 7.12
C PHE A 116 -6.78 -4.76 8.51
N ARG A 117 -5.50 -4.70 8.86
CA ARG A 117 -5.03 -4.93 10.23
C ARG A 117 -4.18 -3.73 10.65
N MET A 118 -4.55 -3.12 11.79
CA MET A 118 -3.77 -2.02 12.36
C MET A 118 -2.62 -2.63 13.13
N MET A 119 -1.39 -2.26 12.76
CA MET A 119 -0.16 -2.83 13.31
C MET A 119 0.61 -1.75 14.06
N LYS A 120 0.48 -1.73 15.38
CA LYS A 120 1.20 -0.80 16.23
C LYS A 120 2.68 -1.17 16.28
N VAL A 121 3.53 -0.23 15.98
CA VAL A 121 4.98 -0.40 15.99
C VAL A 121 5.57 -0.07 17.34
#